data_dac0c47784605f3fc47319545349671b
#
_entry.id   dac0c47784605f3fc47319545349671b
#
_cell.length_a   1.000
_cell.length_b   1.000
_cell.length_c   1.000
_cell.angle_alpha   90.00
_cell.angle_beta   90.00
_cell.angle_gamma   90.00
#
_symmetry.space_group_name_H-M   'P 1'
#
loop_
_entity.id
_entity.type
_entity.pdbx_description
1 polymer ?
#
loop_
_entity_poly.entity_id
_entity_poly.type
_entity_poly.pdbx_seq_one_letter_code
_entity_poly.pdbx_strand_id
1 'polypeptide(L)'
;LSTVEEALFLIQGLNAHDIFPDWIALNNGTTHGIEASGKGIQVDLTTSIHDALEKYRVSGAQHGTSGNSSDRLREIASQTRTTKANVATALQMVSWGLEVNDYGNAKLDDQGNFFKVRDQGMTEAMWSELVAYAQDQGWKGGNYKKLNLPFENKLLSQAGEIRNRMVKRVEEFIYNMLVNVLNAENTAPLTVAAILEAGSYDAGPKGERIEDPAQWTPEEIIKRGASISSDKGPEGDFDD
;
A
#
# COMPACT_ATOMS: atom_id res chain seq x y z
N LEU A 1 -13.92 2.20 8.97
CA LEU A 1 -12.78 1.46 9.51
C LEU A 1 -13.13 -0.02 9.64
N SER A 2 -12.15 -0.89 9.39
CA SER A 2 -12.31 -2.33 9.69
C SER A 2 -12.45 -2.56 11.19
N THR A 3 -13.21 -3.59 11.57
CA THR A 3 -13.36 -4.00 12.98
C THR A 3 -12.71 -5.37 13.21
N VAL A 4 -12.44 -5.70 14.46
CA VAL A 4 -11.95 -7.04 14.85
C VAL A 4 -12.95 -8.11 14.44
N GLU A 5 -14.24 -7.84 14.59
CA GLU A 5 -15.32 -8.77 14.27
C GLU A 5 -15.40 -9.06 12.77
N GLU A 6 -15.32 -8.04 11.91
CA GLU A 6 -15.29 -8.20 10.45
C GLU A 6 -14.07 -9.01 10.00
N ALA A 7 -12.92 -8.69 10.53
CA ALA A 7 -11.68 -9.39 10.19
C ALA A 7 -11.72 -10.87 10.62
N LEU A 8 -12.20 -11.15 11.82
CA LEU A 8 -12.41 -12.52 12.29
C LEU A 8 -13.43 -13.27 11.43
N PHE A 9 -14.57 -12.65 11.14
CA PHE A 9 -15.59 -13.27 10.29
C PHE A 9 -15.02 -13.70 8.93
N LEU A 10 -14.28 -12.81 8.27
CA LEU A 10 -13.64 -13.10 6.98
C LEU A 10 -12.65 -14.27 7.10
N ILE A 11 -11.70 -14.17 8.02
CA ILE A 11 -10.61 -15.14 8.12
C ILE A 11 -11.10 -16.50 8.63
N GLN A 12 -12.04 -16.55 9.56
CA GLN A 12 -12.66 -17.79 10.02
C GLN A 12 -13.42 -18.49 8.91
N GLY A 13 -14.24 -17.75 8.15
CA GLY A 13 -14.96 -18.31 7.02
C GLY A 13 -14.04 -18.88 5.94
N LEU A 14 -12.95 -18.16 5.60
CA LEU A 14 -11.94 -18.65 4.66
C LEU A 14 -11.24 -19.90 5.20
N ASN A 15 -10.83 -19.89 6.47
CA ASN A 15 -10.14 -21.01 7.11
C ASN A 15 -11.01 -22.27 7.15
N ALA A 16 -12.32 -22.16 7.42
CA ALA A 16 -13.26 -23.26 7.41
C ALA A 16 -13.35 -23.96 6.04
N HIS A 17 -13.05 -23.24 4.97
CA HIS A 17 -13.10 -23.72 3.58
C HIS A 17 -11.71 -23.97 2.97
N ASP A 18 -10.68 -24.20 3.79
CA ASP A 18 -9.32 -24.52 3.37
C ASP A 18 -8.65 -23.40 2.55
N ILE A 19 -9.04 -22.15 2.81
CA ILE A 19 -8.41 -20.97 2.21
C ILE A 19 -7.60 -20.27 3.31
N PHE A 20 -6.28 -20.18 3.12
CA PHE A 20 -5.32 -19.71 4.11
C PHE A 20 -4.57 -18.49 3.60
N PRO A 21 -5.12 -17.27 3.73
CA PRO A 21 -4.43 -16.06 3.31
C PRO A 21 -3.23 -15.77 4.22
N ASP A 22 -2.12 -15.31 3.64
CA ASP A 22 -0.95 -14.85 4.39
C ASP A 22 -1.14 -13.43 4.94
N TRP A 23 -1.95 -12.61 4.24
CA TRP A 23 -2.15 -11.20 4.56
C TRP A 23 -3.61 -10.78 4.51
N ILE A 24 -3.92 -9.81 5.37
CA ILE A 24 -5.15 -9.03 5.29
C ILE A 24 -4.82 -7.55 5.12
N ALA A 25 -5.53 -6.87 4.22
CA ALA A 25 -5.50 -5.42 4.11
C ALA A 25 -6.69 -4.83 4.87
N LEU A 26 -6.43 -3.88 5.74
CA LEU A 26 -7.43 -3.26 6.61
C LEU A 26 -7.76 -1.83 6.14
N ASN A 27 -9.02 -1.44 6.28
CA ASN A 27 -9.35 -0.02 6.33
C ASN A 27 -9.04 0.47 7.75
N ASN A 28 -7.84 0.98 7.95
CA ASN A 28 -7.32 1.38 9.25
C ASN A 28 -7.08 2.90 9.37
N GLY A 29 -7.74 3.69 8.54
CA GLY A 29 -7.74 5.15 8.62
C GLY A 29 -6.96 5.86 7.53
N THR A 30 -6.49 5.14 6.51
CA THR A 30 -5.86 5.76 5.32
C THR A 30 -6.71 5.57 4.08
N THR A 31 -6.63 6.53 3.18
CA THR A 31 -7.16 6.43 1.82
C THR A 31 -6.03 6.08 0.84
N HIS A 32 -6.36 5.46 -0.29
CA HIS A 32 -5.37 5.25 -1.35
C HIS A 32 -4.93 6.60 -1.94
N GLY A 33 -3.64 6.81 -2.03
CA GLY A 33 -3.06 8.03 -2.59
C GLY A 33 -2.40 8.92 -1.57
N ILE A 34 -2.81 10.19 -1.50
CA ILE A 34 -2.26 11.19 -0.59
C ILE A 34 -3.15 11.26 0.66
N GLU A 35 -2.58 10.99 1.83
CA GLU A 35 -3.30 11.15 3.11
C GLU A 35 -3.57 12.62 3.39
N ALA A 36 -4.83 13.02 3.32
CA ALA A 36 -5.25 14.41 3.49
C ALA A 36 -5.91 14.68 4.87
N SER A 37 -6.32 13.63 5.60
CA SER A 37 -7.07 13.79 6.85
C SER A 37 -6.18 14.17 8.04
N GLY A 38 -4.89 13.93 7.96
CA GLY A 38 -3.94 14.12 9.05
C GLY A 38 -4.05 13.10 10.20
N LYS A 39 -5.03 12.18 10.14
CA LYS A 39 -5.21 11.14 11.16
C LYS A 39 -4.28 9.95 10.93
N GLY A 40 -4.03 9.63 9.66
CA GLY A 40 -3.14 8.54 9.27
C GLY A 40 -3.60 7.16 9.77
N ILE A 41 -2.69 6.21 9.70
CA ILE A 41 -2.93 4.83 10.13
C ILE A 41 -3.18 4.78 11.63
N GLN A 42 -4.25 4.07 12.04
CA GLN A 42 -4.59 3.85 13.45
C GLN A 42 -3.88 2.60 13.97
N VAL A 43 -2.82 2.81 14.75
CA VAL A 43 -1.94 1.73 15.23
C VAL A 43 -2.67 0.79 16.18
N ASP A 44 -3.38 1.33 17.18
CA ASP A 44 -4.08 0.52 18.18
C ASP A 44 -5.16 -0.38 17.57
N LEU A 45 -5.93 0.17 16.63
CA LEU A 45 -6.93 -0.59 15.87
C LEU A 45 -6.27 -1.72 15.08
N THR A 46 -5.19 -1.39 14.36
CA THR A 46 -4.45 -2.34 13.54
C THR A 46 -3.87 -3.47 14.40
N THR A 47 -3.27 -3.13 15.55
CA THR A 47 -2.73 -4.10 16.52
C THR A 47 -3.83 -5.03 17.04
N SER A 48 -4.96 -4.48 17.49
CA SER A 48 -6.08 -5.27 18.01
C SER A 48 -6.62 -6.28 17.01
N ILE A 49 -6.71 -5.89 15.73
CA ILE A 49 -7.16 -6.80 14.67
C ILE A 49 -6.10 -7.88 14.40
N HIS A 50 -4.82 -7.50 14.29
CA HIS A 50 -3.75 -8.45 14.03
C HIS A 50 -3.58 -9.47 15.15
N ASP A 51 -3.71 -9.07 16.41
CA ASP A 51 -3.64 -9.96 17.56
C ASP A 51 -4.79 -10.98 17.55
N ALA A 52 -6.00 -10.55 17.20
CA ALA A 52 -7.14 -11.45 17.05
C ALA A 52 -6.94 -12.50 15.94
N LEU A 53 -6.15 -12.19 14.92
CA LEU A 53 -5.86 -13.07 13.79
C LEU A 53 -4.60 -13.94 13.98
N GLU A 54 -3.87 -13.80 15.09
CA GLU A 54 -2.58 -14.47 15.29
C GLU A 54 -2.64 -15.98 15.11
N LYS A 55 -3.67 -16.64 15.66
CA LYS A 55 -3.85 -18.09 15.55
C LYS A 55 -4.00 -18.61 14.11
N TYR A 56 -4.45 -17.74 13.20
CA TYR A 56 -4.57 -18.06 11.76
C TYR A 56 -3.30 -17.76 10.98
N ARG A 57 -2.24 -17.23 11.61
CA ARG A 57 -0.98 -16.80 11.00
C ARG A 57 -1.14 -15.75 9.92
N VAL A 58 -2.22 -14.96 9.98
CA VAL A 58 -2.45 -13.85 9.05
C VAL A 58 -1.72 -12.61 9.55
N SER A 59 -0.96 -11.99 8.65
CA SER A 59 -0.23 -10.75 8.89
C SER A 59 -0.91 -9.57 8.18
N GLY A 60 -0.46 -8.36 8.47
CA GLY A 60 -0.98 -7.16 7.81
C GLY A 60 -0.29 -6.85 6.49
N ALA A 61 -1.08 -6.46 5.49
CA ALA A 61 -0.61 -5.78 4.29
C ALA A 61 -1.11 -4.33 4.34
N GLN A 62 -0.21 -3.38 4.63
CA GLN A 62 -0.55 -1.98 4.75
C GLN A 62 -0.70 -1.32 3.38
N HIS A 63 -1.89 -0.83 3.10
CA HIS A 63 -2.19 0.09 2.02
C HIS A 63 -2.14 1.55 2.50
N GLY A 64 -2.12 2.52 1.57
CA GLY A 64 -2.06 3.94 1.93
C GLY A 64 -0.76 4.33 2.63
N THR A 65 0.33 3.63 2.39
CA THR A 65 1.65 3.91 2.99
C THR A 65 2.18 5.28 2.59
N SER A 66 1.97 5.68 1.33
CA SER A 66 2.32 7.02 0.85
C SER A 66 1.52 8.08 1.62
N GLY A 67 2.20 9.14 2.08
CA GLY A 67 1.55 10.23 2.81
C GLY A 67 1.49 10.07 4.32
N ASN A 68 1.92 8.93 4.86
CA ASN A 68 2.11 8.77 6.29
C ASN A 68 3.53 9.16 6.70
N SER A 69 3.66 9.74 7.89
CA SER A 69 4.97 10.13 8.43
C SER A 69 5.88 8.91 8.65
N SER A 70 7.18 9.12 8.57
CA SER A 70 8.16 8.07 8.88
C SER A 70 7.97 7.50 10.28
N ASP A 71 7.60 8.33 11.26
CA ASP A 71 7.33 7.88 12.62
C ASP A 71 6.11 6.97 12.68
N ARG A 72 5.03 7.34 11.99
CA ARG A 72 3.84 6.50 11.89
C ARG A 72 4.12 5.16 11.23
N LEU A 73 4.93 5.16 10.16
CA LEU A 73 5.32 3.91 9.49
C LEU A 73 6.22 3.04 10.37
N ARG A 74 7.12 3.64 11.18
CA ARG A 74 7.90 2.90 12.18
C ARG A 74 7.02 2.29 13.26
N GLU A 75 6.03 3.03 13.76
CA GLU A 75 5.07 2.50 14.74
C GLU A 75 4.34 1.28 14.17
N ILE A 76 3.80 1.36 12.96
CA ILE A 76 3.14 0.24 12.30
C ILE A 76 4.09 -0.95 12.13
N ALA A 77 5.31 -0.73 11.67
CA ALA A 77 6.29 -1.80 11.46
C ALA A 77 6.73 -2.47 12.77
N SER A 78 6.79 -1.72 13.89
CA SER A 78 7.30 -2.22 15.17
C SER A 78 6.22 -2.69 16.16
N GLN A 79 5.01 -2.16 16.08
CA GLN A 79 3.94 -2.42 17.06
C GLN A 79 2.81 -3.29 16.50
N THR A 80 2.80 -3.56 15.22
CA THR A 80 1.78 -4.42 14.60
C THR A 80 2.42 -5.61 13.91
N ARG A 81 1.60 -6.55 13.46
CA ARG A 81 2.06 -7.69 12.65
C ARG A 81 2.04 -7.38 11.14
N THR A 82 2.27 -6.14 10.78
CA THR A 82 2.39 -5.73 9.38
C THR A 82 3.72 -6.21 8.81
N THR A 83 3.68 -7.07 7.80
CA THR A 83 4.86 -7.64 7.14
C THR A 83 4.98 -7.24 5.68
N LYS A 84 4.00 -6.52 5.17
CA LYS A 84 3.98 -6.01 3.80
C LYS A 84 3.48 -4.57 3.79
N ALA A 85 4.15 -3.70 3.05
CA ALA A 85 3.71 -2.32 2.80
C ALA A 85 3.62 -2.06 1.30
N ASN A 86 2.51 -1.48 0.86
CA ASN A 86 2.29 -1.11 -0.53
C ASN A 86 2.61 0.38 -0.71
N VAL A 87 3.61 0.67 -1.52
CA VAL A 87 4.04 2.03 -1.83
C VAL A 87 3.97 2.22 -3.35
N ALA A 88 3.15 3.11 -3.84
CA ALA A 88 3.00 3.37 -5.27
C ALA A 88 3.07 4.86 -5.61
N THR A 89 2.14 5.67 -5.11
CA THR A 89 2.01 7.09 -5.46
C THR A 89 3.29 7.87 -5.17
N ALA A 90 3.92 7.66 -4.01
CA ALA A 90 5.19 8.32 -3.69
C ALA A 90 6.28 7.98 -4.71
N LEU A 91 6.41 6.71 -5.11
CA LEU A 91 7.41 6.27 -6.09
C LEU A 91 7.16 6.89 -7.46
N GLN A 92 5.90 6.98 -7.87
CA GLN A 92 5.51 7.63 -9.12
C GLN A 92 5.93 9.11 -9.11
N MET A 93 5.58 9.85 -8.06
CA MET A 93 5.90 11.28 -7.95
C MET A 93 7.41 11.50 -7.92
N VAL A 94 8.14 10.71 -7.17
CA VAL A 94 9.61 10.73 -7.10
C VAL A 94 10.23 10.41 -8.47
N SER A 95 9.75 9.37 -9.16
CA SER A 95 10.26 8.98 -10.48
C SER A 95 10.07 10.08 -11.53
N TRP A 96 8.98 10.82 -11.44
CA TRP A 96 8.70 11.94 -12.36
C TRP A 96 9.58 13.17 -12.08
N GLY A 97 10.28 13.19 -10.94
CA GLY A 97 11.15 14.29 -10.54
C GLY A 97 10.38 15.41 -9.85
N LEU A 98 9.25 15.11 -9.24
CA LEU A 98 8.53 16.07 -8.43
C LEU A 98 9.20 16.24 -7.07
N GLU A 99 9.06 17.41 -6.48
CA GLU A 99 9.46 17.65 -5.10
C GLU A 99 8.45 16.97 -4.17
N VAL A 100 8.94 16.15 -3.28
CA VAL A 100 8.12 15.47 -2.28
C VAL A 100 8.53 15.89 -0.87
N ASN A 101 7.59 15.84 0.06
CA ASN A 101 7.92 15.97 1.48
C ASN A 101 8.50 14.65 2.02
N ASP A 102 8.84 14.63 3.31
CA ASP A 102 9.41 13.45 3.99
C ASP A 102 8.50 12.23 3.96
N TYR A 103 7.22 12.42 3.63
CA TYR A 103 6.20 11.37 3.57
C TYR A 103 5.94 10.87 2.15
N GLY A 104 6.65 11.38 1.16
CA GLY A 104 6.46 11.03 -0.25
C GLY A 104 5.26 11.71 -0.92
N ASN A 105 4.61 12.69 -0.25
CA ASN A 105 3.59 13.51 -0.89
C ASN A 105 4.26 14.58 -1.75
N ALA A 106 3.81 14.71 -2.98
CA ALA A 106 4.26 15.78 -3.87
C ALA A 106 3.84 17.14 -3.30
N LYS A 107 4.79 18.07 -3.28
CA LYS A 107 4.54 19.44 -2.85
C LYS A 107 3.78 20.20 -3.94
N LEU A 108 2.87 21.04 -3.48
CA LEU A 108 2.05 21.90 -4.33
C LEU A 108 2.34 23.38 -4.01
N ASP A 109 2.27 24.23 -5.02
CA ASP A 109 2.25 25.67 -4.85
C ASP A 109 0.87 26.16 -4.36
N ASP A 110 0.74 27.46 -4.10
CA ASP A 110 -0.52 28.07 -3.66
C ASP A 110 -1.64 27.97 -4.71
N GLN A 111 -1.33 27.62 -5.95
CA GLN A 111 -2.26 27.42 -7.06
C GLN A 111 -2.63 25.95 -7.26
N GLY A 112 -2.01 25.03 -6.50
CA GLY A 112 -2.23 23.60 -6.58
C GLY A 112 -1.43 22.90 -7.69
N ASN A 113 -0.37 23.52 -8.21
CA ASN A 113 0.53 22.89 -9.17
C ASN A 113 1.67 22.18 -8.47
N PHE A 114 2.11 21.07 -9.03
CA PHE A 114 3.26 20.33 -8.52
C PHE A 114 4.58 21.04 -8.81
N PHE A 115 5.49 21.04 -7.85
CA PHE A 115 6.87 21.47 -8.05
C PHE A 115 7.67 20.40 -8.78
N LYS A 116 8.00 20.66 -10.04
CA LYS A 116 8.93 19.83 -10.81
C LYS A 116 10.37 20.31 -10.55
N VAL A 117 11.20 19.40 -10.09
CA VAL A 117 12.63 19.68 -9.86
C VAL A 117 13.36 19.58 -11.21
N ARG A 118 14.04 20.67 -11.58
CA ARG A 118 14.76 20.76 -12.85
C ARG A 118 15.81 19.65 -12.94
N ASP A 119 15.94 19.07 -14.12
CA ASP A 119 16.89 18.01 -14.46
C ASP A 119 16.76 16.72 -13.61
N GLN A 120 15.61 16.52 -12.95
CA GLN A 120 15.29 15.30 -12.22
C GLN A 120 14.10 14.57 -12.83
N GLY A 121 14.11 13.24 -12.77
CA GLY A 121 13.04 12.41 -13.29
C GLY A 121 12.85 12.55 -14.81
N MET A 122 11.60 12.62 -15.28
CA MET A 122 11.30 12.85 -16.70
C MET A 122 11.71 14.24 -17.17
N THR A 123 11.75 14.43 -18.48
CA THR A 123 12.07 15.73 -19.08
C THR A 123 10.97 16.77 -18.81
N GLU A 124 11.35 18.05 -18.81
CA GLU A 124 10.38 19.16 -18.68
C GLU A 124 9.31 19.13 -19.80
N ALA A 125 9.69 18.75 -21.01
CA ALA A 125 8.76 18.64 -22.12
C ALA A 125 7.71 17.53 -21.86
N MET A 126 8.14 16.36 -21.39
CA MET A 126 7.25 15.28 -21.02
C MET A 126 6.33 15.69 -19.88
N TRP A 127 6.88 16.31 -18.84
CA TRP A 127 6.09 16.80 -17.72
C TRP A 127 5.02 17.80 -18.14
N SER A 128 5.36 18.75 -19.00
CA SER A 128 4.39 19.72 -19.53
C SER A 128 3.26 19.06 -20.31
N GLU A 129 3.56 17.99 -21.07
CA GLU A 129 2.55 17.22 -21.79
C GLU A 129 1.61 16.49 -20.82
N LEU A 130 2.14 15.88 -19.78
CA LEU A 130 1.33 15.21 -18.74
C LEU A 130 0.40 16.19 -18.04
N VAL A 131 0.94 17.37 -17.66
CA VAL A 131 0.15 18.42 -16.98
C VAL A 131 -0.97 18.93 -17.90
N ALA A 132 -0.68 19.19 -19.17
CA ALA A 132 -1.68 19.65 -20.12
C ALA A 132 -2.82 18.63 -20.28
N TYR A 133 -2.47 17.34 -20.40
CA TYR A 133 -3.45 16.27 -20.46
C TYR A 133 -4.29 16.17 -19.18
N ALA A 134 -3.66 16.22 -17.99
CA ALA A 134 -4.37 16.17 -16.73
C ALA A 134 -5.36 17.35 -16.59
N GLN A 135 -4.96 18.55 -17.00
CA GLN A 135 -5.83 19.73 -17.00
C GLN A 135 -7.03 19.55 -17.94
N ASP A 136 -6.82 19.00 -19.13
CA ASP A 136 -7.89 18.71 -20.10
C ASP A 136 -8.90 17.68 -19.52
N GLN A 137 -8.43 16.70 -18.77
CA GLN A 137 -9.25 15.72 -18.07
C GLN A 137 -9.86 16.23 -16.76
N GLY A 138 -9.53 17.43 -16.31
CA GLY A 138 -9.96 17.98 -15.02
C GLY A 138 -9.30 17.29 -13.81
N TRP A 139 -8.20 16.56 -14.01
CA TRP A 139 -7.50 15.85 -12.96
C TRP A 139 -6.62 16.78 -12.12
N LYS A 140 -6.66 16.59 -10.80
CA LYS A 140 -5.89 17.37 -9.83
C LYS A 140 -5.35 16.45 -8.73
N GLY A 141 -4.27 16.88 -8.06
CA GLY A 141 -3.72 16.22 -6.90
C GLY A 141 -3.44 14.73 -7.11
N GLY A 142 -3.98 13.87 -6.28
CA GLY A 142 -3.78 12.42 -6.33
C GLY A 142 -4.24 11.75 -7.63
N ASN A 143 -5.17 12.36 -8.37
CA ASN A 143 -5.63 11.84 -9.67
C ASN A 143 -4.55 11.85 -10.76
N TYR A 144 -3.44 12.57 -10.54
CA TYR A 144 -2.28 12.47 -11.45
C TYR A 144 -1.71 11.05 -11.54
N LYS A 145 -1.99 10.17 -10.57
CA LYS A 145 -1.62 8.75 -10.68
C LYS A 145 -2.18 8.08 -11.93
N LYS A 146 -3.35 8.53 -12.41
CA LYS A 146 -4.04 8.02 -13.61
C LYS A 146 -3.26 8.29 -14.90
N LEU A 147 -2.34 9.25 -14.92
CA LEU A 147 -1.50 9.58 -16.08
C LEU A 147 -0.59 8.43 -16.52
N ASN A 148 -0.31 7.46 -15.67
CA ASN A 148 0.48 6.29 -16.05
C ASN A 148 -0.13 5.54 -17.24
N LEU A 149 -1.45 5.33 -17.28
CA LEU A 149 -2.10 4.58 -18.36
C LEU A 149 -1.97 5.27 -19.73
N PRO A 150 -2.43 6.52 -19.93
CA PRO A 150 -2.35 7.17 -21.24
C PRO A 150 -0.92 7.46 -21.68
N PHE A 151 0.02 7.55 -20.75
CA PHE A 151 1.42 7.88 -21.04
C PHE A 151 2.39 6.71 -20.91
N GLU A 152 1.93 5.48 -20.64
CA GLU A 152 2.79 4.32 -20.41
C GLU A 152 3.86 4.15 -21.50
N ASN A 153 3.45 4.08 -22.75
CA ASN A 153 4.37 3.90 -23.87
C ASN A 153 5.39 5.05 -23.99
N LYS A 154 4.96 6.28 -23.76
CA LYS A 154 5.85 7.45 -23.80
C LYS A 154 6.84 7.46 -22.63
N LEU A 155 6.39 7.09 -21.45
CA LEU A 155 7.24 6.97 -20.27
C LEU A 155 8.31 5.89 -20.45
N LEU A 156 7.91 4.71 -20.94
CA LEU A 156 8.81 3.58 -21.17
C LEU A 156 9.76 3.79 -22.35
N SER A 157 9.35 4.55 -23.36
CA SER A 157 10.17 4.82 -24.56
C SER A 157 11.13 6.02 -24.43
N GLN A 158 11.16 6.69 -23.30
CA GLN A 158 12.13 7.77 -23.07
C GLN A 158 13.58 7.25 -23.24
N ALA A 159 14.50 8.15 -23.59
CA ALA A 159 15.92 7.81 -23.70
C ALA A 159 16.43 7.10 -22.43
N GLY A 160 17.35 6.15 -22.59
CA GLY A 160 17.89 5.36 -21.48
C GLY A 160 18.43 6.20 -20.33
N GLU A 161 19.08 7.31 -20.66
CA GLU A 161 19.59 8.28 -19.67
C GLU A 161 18.47 8.86 -18.80
N ILE A 162 17.33 9.21 -19.40
CA ILE A 162 16.17 9.75 -18.66
C ILE A 162 15.58 8.66 -17.75
N ARG A 163 15.38 7.45 -18.27
CA ARG A 163 14.88 6.33 -17.48
C ARG A 163 15.81 5.98 -16.31
N ASN A 164 17.11 5.97 -16.53
CA ASN A 164 18.10 5.75 -15.47
C ASN A 164 18.03 6.83 -14.39
N ARG A 165 17.82 8.09 -14.78
CA ARG A 165 17.63 9.20 -13.85
C ARG A 165 16.36 9.03 -13.01
N MET A 166 15.26 8.58 -13.63
CA MET A 166 14.00 8.27 -12.94
C MET A 166 14.20 7.13 -11.92
N VAL A 167 14.83 6.03 -12.34
CA VAL A 167 15.10 4.86 -11.51
C VAL A 167 15.99 5.20 -10.31
N LYS A 168 17.06 5.94 -10.53
CA LYS A 168 17.99 6.33 -9.45
C LYS A 168 17.29 7.07 -8.32
N ARG A 169 16.39 7.99 -8.64
CA ARG A 169 15.62 8.71 -7.62
C ARG A 169 14.71 7.79 -6.82
N VAL A 170 14.06 6.83 -7.48
CA VAL A 170 13.22 5.83 -6.81
C VAL A 170 14.07 4.95 -5.90
N GLU A 171 15.24 4.51 -6.37
CA GLU A 171 16.19 3.71 -5.61
C GLU A 171 16.60 4.44 -4.32
N GLU A 172 17.02 5.69 -4.42
CA GLU A 172 17.39 6.53 -3.27
C GLU A 172 16.24 6.66 -2.25
N PHE A 173 15.02 6.90 -2.74
CA PHE A 173 13.84 7.04 -1.89
C PHE A 173 13.50 5.71 -1.17
N ILE A 174 13.47 4.60 -1.90
CA ILE A 174 13.17 3.27 -1.34
C ILE A 174 14.27 2.83 -0.37
N TYR A 175 15.55 3.06 -0.72
CA TYR A 175 16.66 2.72 0.17
C TYR A 175 16.53 3.46 1.52
N ASN A 176 16.22 4.75 1.47
CA ASN A 176 15.98 5.52 2.69
C ASN A 176 14.79 4.96 3.49
N MET A 177 13.69 4.60 2.83
CA MET A 177 12.53 4.00 3.50
C MET A 177 12.89 2.66 4.15
N LEU A 178 13.59 1.77 3.45
CA LEU A 178 13.99 0.46 3.96
C LEU A 178 14.91 0.59 5.18
N VAL A 179 15.93 1.44 5.09
CA VAL A 179 16.95 1.57 6.15
C VAL A 179 16.41 2.38 7.34
N ASN A 180 15.90 3.59 7.07
CA ASN A 180 15.62 4.55 8.13
C ASN A 180 14.18 4.49 8.68
N VAL A 181 13.26 3.85 7.96
CA VAL A 181 11.86 3.76 8.38
C VAL A 181 11.50 2.33 8.78
N LEU A 182 11.83 1.35 7.96
CA LEU A 182 11.44 -0.05 8.17
C LEU A 182 12.51 -0.89 8.87
N ASN A 183 13.66 -0.30 9.21
CA ASN A 183 14.79 -0.96 9.90
C ASN A 183 15.22 -2.26 9.21
N ALA A 184 15.24 -2.25 7.88
CA ALA A 184 15.55 -3.43 7.06
C ALA A 184 17.04 -3.51 6.64
N GLU A 185 17.91 -2.72 7.26
CA GLU A 185 19.34 -2.77 6.98
C GLU A 185 19.89 -4.17 7.28
N ASN A 186 20.74 -4.70 6.35
CA ASN A 186 21.37 -6.02 6.46
C ASN A 186 20.40 -7.22 6.56
N THR A 187 19.12 -7.05 6.25
CA THR A 187 18.15 -8.17 6.27
C THR A 187 18.17 -9.02 5.00
N ALA A 188 18.65 -8.50 3.87
CA ALA A 188 18.66 -9.20 2.60
C ALA A 188 19.41 -10.56 2.64
N PRO A 189 20.61 -10.68 3.28
CA PRO A 189 21.29 -11.97 3.38
C PRO A 189 20.46 -13.03 4.14
N LEU A 190 19.74 -12.63 5.19
CA LEU A 190 18.87 -13.52 5.96
C LEU A 190 17.68 -13.99 5.11
N THR A 191 17.06 -13.08 4.38
CA THR A 191 15.94 -13.39 3.50
C THR A 191 16.36 -14.33 2.37
N VAL A 192 17.49 -14.07 1.73
CA VAL A 192 18.04 -14.93 0.68
C VAL A 192 18.33 -16.33 1.21
N ALA A 193 18.95 -16.44 2.39
CA ALA A 193 19.23 -17.74 3.00
C ALA A 193 17.94 -18.52 3.27
N ALA A 194 16.91 -17.87 3.83
CA ALA A 194 15.61 -18.50 4.09
C ALA A 194 14.90 -18.96 2.80
N ILE A 195 14.97 -18.18 1.72
CA ILE A 195 14.40 -18.55 0.43
C ILE A 195 15.13 -19.76 -0.17
N LEU A 196 16.44 -19.77 -0.10
CA LEU A 196 17.25 -20.89 -0.62
C LEU A 196 17.01 -22.18 0.19
N GLU A 197 16.86 -22.06 1.52
CA GLU A 197 16.55 -23.18 2.39
C GLU A 197 15.14 -23.74 2.12
N ALA A 198 14.16 -22.89 1.89
CA ALA A 198 12.80 -23.29 1.57
C ALA A 198 12.70 -24.04 0.22
N GLY A 199 13.66 -23.84 -0.68
CA GLY A 199 13.69 -24.51 -1.98
C GLY A 199 12.66 -23.97 -2.97
N SER A 200 12.16 -24.85 -3.84
CA SER A 200 11.17 -24.47 -4.86
C SER A 200 9.85 -24.01 -4.23
N TYR A 201 9.25 -22.97 -4.82
CA TYR A 201 7.94 -22.50 -4.37
C TYR A 201 6.89 -23.60 -4.45
N ASP A 202 6.25 -23.86 -3.33
CA ASP A 202 5.09 -24.75 -3.22
C ASP A 202 3.84 -23.89 -3.05
N ALA A 203 2.93 -23.97 -4.01
CA ALA A 203 1.66 -23.25 -4.00
C ALA A 203 0.58 -23.95 -3.14
N GLY A 204 0.90 -25.08 -2.52
CA GLY A 204 -0.04 -25.80 -1.64
C GLY A 204 -0.43 -25.01 -0.41
N PRO A 205 -1.53 -25.40 0.26
CA PRO A 205 -2.00 -24.72 1.46
C PRO A 205 -0.95 -24.85 2.58
N LYS A 206 -0.49 -23.70 3.08
CA LYS A 206 0.51 -23.62 4.19
C LYS A 206 -0.12 -23.40 5.55
N GLY A 207 -1.43 -23.22 5.59
CA GLY A 207 -2.21 -23.05 6.81
C GLY A 207 -2.81 -24.35 7.32
N GLU A 208 -3.39 -24.29 8.50
CA GLU A 208 -4.11 -25.38 9.12
C GLU A 208 -5.58 -24.97 9.31
N ARG A 209 -6.50 -25.89 9.02
CA ARG A 209 -7.91 -25.67 9.28
C ARG A 209 -8.15 -25.78 10.79
N ILE A 210 -8.60 -24.70 11.39
CA ILE A 210 -8.94 -24.58 12.80
C ILE A 210 -10.45 -24.52 12.97
N GLU A 211 -11.14 -23.91 12.01
CA GLU A 211 -12.59 -23.73 12.04
C GLU A 211 -13.34 -24.97 11.52
N ASP A 212 -14.48 -25.26 12.12
CA ASP A 212 -15.36 -26.35 11.69
C ASP A 212 -16.23 -25.92 10.51
N PRO A 213 -16.06 -26.51 9.32
CA PRO A 213 -16.85 -26.14 8.13
C PRO A 213 -18.36 -26.33 8.33
N ALA A 214 -18.79 -27.22 9.24
CA ALA A 214 -20.22 -27.41 9.53
C ALA A 214 -20.86 -26.18 10.20
N GLN A 215 -20.04 -25.32 10.82
CA GLN A 215 -20.48 -24.06 11.41
C GLN A 215 -20.38 -22.87 10.44
N TRP A 216 -19.89 -23.10 9.23
CA TRP A 216 -19.67 -22.08 8.19
C TRP A 216 -20.37 -22.46 6.88
N THR A 217 -21.58 -23.04 6.97
CA THR A 217 -22.43 -23.26 5.80
C THR A 217 -22.87 -21.92 5.19
N PRO A 218 -23.31 -21.91 3.92
CA PRO A 218 -23.81 -20.68 3.29
C PRO A 218 -24.88 -19.96 4.12
N GLU A 219 -25.78 -20.72 4.75
CA GLU A 219 -26.87 -20.18 5.58
C GLU A 219 -26.31 -19.52 6.86
N GLU A 220 -25.35 -20.16 7.52
CA GLU A 220 -24.72 -19.60 8.73
C GLU A 220 -23.85 -18.39 8.40
N ILE A 221 -23.17 -18.37 7.25
CA ILE A 221 -22.40 -17.21 6.78
C ILE A 221 -23.35 -16.02 6.59
N ILE A 222 -24.48 -16.20 5.90
CA ILE A 222 -25.46 -15.12 5.70
C ILE A 222 -26.00 -14.61 7.04
N LYS A 223 -26.35 -15.52 7.95
CA LYS A 223 -26.88 -15.16 9.27
C LYS A 223 -25.86 -14.38 10.12
N ARG A 224 -24.60 -14.84 10.19
CA ARG A 224 -23.53 -14.15 10.92
C ARG A 224 -23.19 -12.80 10.28
N GLY A 225 -23.06 -12.76 8.95
CA GLY A 225 -22.79 -11.53 8.21
C GLY A 225 -23.85 -10.46 8.41
N ALA A 226 -25.13 -10.84 8.54
CA ALA A 226 -26.22 -9.91 8.82
C ALA A 226 -26.13 -9.27 10.21
N SER A 227 -25.46 -9.89 11.17
CA SER A 227 -25.25 -9.37 12.52
C SER A 227 -24.03 -8.47 12.66
N ILE A 228 -23.12 -8.53 11.70
CA ILE A 228 -21.92 -7.70 11.71
C ILE A 228 -22.30 -6.29 11.22
N SER A 229 -22.22 -5.33 12.11
CA SER A 229 -22.42 -3.93 11.75
C SER A 229 -21.19 -3.45 10.98
N SER A 230 -21.30 -3.39 9.65
CA SER A 230 -20.30 -2.63 8.89
C SER A 230 -20.45 -1.16 9.25
N ASP A 231 -19.43 -0.57 9.83
CA ASP A 231 -19.32 0.88 9.86
C ASP A 231 -19.23 1.35 8.39
N LYS A 232 -20.35 1.85 7.89
CA LYS A 232 -20.43 2.50 6.59
C LYS A 232 -19.72 3.86 6.68
N GLY A 233 -18.45 3.82 7.06
CA GLY A 233 -17.57 4.95 6.85
C GLY A 233 -17.63 5.35 5.37
N PRO A 234 -17.25 6.57 5.01
CA PRO A 234 -17.24 6.96 3.62
C PRO A 234 -16.49 5.87 2.85
N GLU A 235 -17.21 5.16 1.98
CA GLU A 235 -16.59 4.25 1.03
C GLU A 235 -15.52 5.09 0.36
N GLY A 236 -14.26 4.71 0.56
CA GLY A 236 -13.17 5.41 -0.06
C GLY A 236 -13.48 5.45 -1.53
N ASP A 237 -13.34 6.61 -2.13
CA ASP A 237 -13.61 6.85 -3.53
C ASP A 237 -12.91 5.76 -4.37
N PHE A 238 -13.64 4.71 -4.70
CA PHE A 238 -13.25 3.73 -5.71
C PHE A 238 -13.56 4.24 -7.11
N ASP A 239 -13.90 5.50 -7.26
CA ASP A 239 -13.91 6.22 -8.54
C ASP A 239 -12.46 6.42 -9.02
N ASP A 240 -11.79 5.30 -9.20
CA ASP A 240 -10.50 5.19 -9.87
C ASP A 240 -10.66 4.85 -11.35
#